data_0730f3d8fc29e1c7234d372121998c85
#
_entry.id   0730f3d8fc29e1c7234d372121998c85
#
_cell.length_a   1.000
_cell.length_b   1.000
_cell.length_c   1.000
_cell.angle_alpha   90.00
_cell.angle_beta   90.00
_cell.angle_gamma   90.00
#
_symmetry.space_group_name_H-M   'P 1'
#
loop_
_entity.id
_entity.type
_entity.pdbx_description
1 polymer ?
#
loop_
_entity_poly.entity_id
_entity_poly.type
_entity_poly.pdbx_seq_one_letter_code
_entity_poly.pdbx_strand_id
1 'polypeptide(L)'
;GWAGHADAIPIITPGSAALESQANIVSHGLHARQDTLDRIGLKLDITSTINEKKISNIRDLVPLLEKSAQTGQPLLIIAEDVDAEALTLLVVNKLRGTLNVCAVKAPGFGDRRKAMLGDIATLTGGTMISEDLGIKLENLSLDHLGKAKKITVDKNNTTIVEGAGKAADRDGRIAQIKKQIEQTDSDYDKEKFQERLAKLSGGVAVISVGAETETDMKQKKARIEDALHATRAAVEEGILPGGGTALLRCKPAVEAARKSAKGDEKVGVDIVLAALDSPLRQTVDNGGRDGE
;
A
#
# COMPACT_ATOMS: atom_id res chain seq x y z
N GLY A 1 15.91 -13.58 -12.04
CA GLY A 1 16.56 -12.35 -12.50
C GLY A 1 15.90 -11.16 -11.83
N TRP A 2 16.68 -10.29 -11.25
CA TRP A 2 16.23 -9.03 -10.70
C TRP A 2 16.02 -8.05 -11.85
N ALA A 3 14.78 -7.66 -12.11
CA ALA A 3 14.49 -6.52 -12.98
C ALA A 3 14.02 -5.38 -12.08
N GLY A 4 14.95 -4.48 -11.76
CA GLY A 4 14.60 -3.21 -11.11
C GLY A 4 13.98 -2.30 -12.17
N HIS A 5 12.75 -1.85 -11.95
CA HIS A 5 12.11 -0.82 -12.76
C HIS A 5 12.02 0.47 -11.95
N ALA A 6 12.52 1.55 -12.55
CA ALA A 6 12.80 2.80 -11.83
C ALA A 6 11.57 3.65 -11.49
N ASP A 7 10.37 3.33 -12.00
CA ASP A 7 9.20 4.20 -11.93
C ASP A 7 7.94 3.47 -11.46
N ALA A 8 7.88 3.17 -10.15
CA ALA A 8 6.66 2.59 -9.59
C ALA A 8 6.35 3.12 -8.19
N ILE A 9 5.09 3.44 -7.94
CA ILE A 9 4.59 3.80 -6.61
C ILE A 9 3.75 2.64 -6.08
N PRO A 10 4.12 2.02 -4.94
CA PRO A 10 3.18 1.24 -4.19
C PRO A 10 2.20 2.20 -3.49
N ILE A 11 0.94 2.19 -3.91
CA ILE A 11 -0.13 2.86 -3.15
C ILE A 11 -0.53 1.88 -2.05
N ILE A 12 0.09 2.01 -0.89
CA ILE A 12 -0.33 1.25 0.29
C ILE A 12 -1.47 2.03 0.92
N THR A 13 -2.68 1.47 0.86
CA THR A 13 -3.76 1.92 1.72
C THR A 13 -3.52 1.34 3.12
N PRO A 14 -3.32 2.16 4.16
CA PRO A 14 -3.19 1.64 5.51
C PRO A 14 -4.48 0.92 5.89
N GLY A 15 -4.40 -0.37 6.20
CA GLY A 15 -5.50 -1.13 6.74
C GLY A 15 -5.83 -0.64 8.14
N SER A 16 -6.91 0.13 8.32
CA SER A 16 -7.63 0.15 9.59
C SER A 16 -8.79 -0.86 9.48
N ALA A 17 -9.05 -1.60 10.54
CA ALA A 17 -10.11 -2.63 10.58
C ALA A 17 -11.51 -2.10 10.15
N ALA A 18 -11.75 -0.80 10.23
CA ALA A 18 -12.95 -0.13 9.72
C ALA A 18 -12.96 0.05 8.19
N LEU A 19 -11.79 0.05 7.53
CA LEU A 19 -11.66 0.14 6.07
C LEU A 19 -11.70 -1.25 5.41
N GLU A 20 -11.39 -2.31 6.13
CA GLU A 20 -11.49 -3.68 5.63
C GLU A 20 -12.91 -4.06 5.24
N SER A 21 -13.94 -3.57 5.95
CA SER A 21 -15.34 -3.87 5.61
C SER A 21 -15.82 -3.20 4.33
N GLN A 22 -15.28 -2.02 3.99
CA GLN A 22 -15.69 -1.28 2.79
C GLN A 22 -14.80 -1.56 1.57
N ALA A 23 -13.51 -1.78 1.77
CA ALA A 23 -12.65 -2.31 0.70
C ALA A 23 -13.09 -3.71 0.27
N ASN A 24 -13.61 -4.53 1.18
CA ASN A 24 -14.22 -5.82 0.89
C ASN A 24 -15.48 -5.75 0.01
N ILE A 25 -16.26 -4.68 0.06
CA ILE A 25 -17.45 -4.55 -0.82
C ILE A 25 -17.03 -4.29 -2.26
N VAL A 26 -15.99 -3.50 -2.48
CA VAL A 26 -15.42 -3.27 -3.83
C VAL A 26 -14.70 -4.54 -4.33
N SER A 27 -14.07 -5.31 -3.44
CA SER A 27 -13.35 -6.53 -3.80
C SER A 27 -14.27 -7.75 -3.92
N HIS A 28 -15.33 -7.89 -3.14
CA HIS A 28 -16.22 -9.07 -3.17
C HIS A 28 -17.01 -9.19 -4.47
N GLY A 29 -17.38 -8.09 -5.12
CA GLY A 29 -17.97 -8.12 -6.48
C GLY A 29 -16.96 -8.50 -7.57
N LEU A 30 -15.65 -8.34 -7.31
CA LEU A 30 -14.56 -8.60 -8.25
C LEU A 30 -13.83 -9.93 -7.97
N HIS A 31 -14.00 -10.53 -6.78
CA HIS A 31 -13.33 -11.77 -6.37
C HIS A 31 -13.75 -13.04 -7.12
N ALA A 32 -14.81 -12.99 -7.92
CA ALA A 32 -15.25 -14.17 -8.66
C ALA A 32 -14.23 -14.70 -9.70
N ARG A 33 -13.13 -13.96 -9.99
CA ARG A 33 -12.05 -14.43 -10.88
C ARG A 33 -10.72 -13.69 -10.64
N GLN A 34 -10.15 -13.81 -9.47
CA GLN A 34 -8.78 -13.33 -9.20
C GLN A 34 -7.76 -14.05 -10.11
N ASP A 35 -8.02 -15.30 -10.46
CA ASP A 35 -7.17 -16.11 -11.36
C ASP A 35 -7.12 -15.60 -12.82
N THR A 36 -8.00 -14.68 -13.20
CA THR A 36 -8.05 -14.18 -14.58
C THR A 36 -7.29 -12.87 -14.76
N LEU A 37 -7.11 -12.06 -13.69
CA LEU A 37 -6.36 -10.82 -13.76
C LEU A 37 -4.83 -11.04 -13.74
N ASP A 38 -4.36 -12.09 -13.08
CA ASP A 38 -2.94 -12.48 -13.06
C ASP A 38 -2.47 -13.08 -14.40
N ARG A 39 -3.39 -13.50 -15.28
CA ARG A 39 -3.07 -14.18 -16.56
C ARG A 39 -3.10 -13.29 -17.78
N ILE A 40 -3.58 -12.06 -17.69
CA ILE A 40 -3.54 -11.14 -18.82
C ILE A 40 -2.26 -10.31 -18.74
N GLY A 41 -1.17 -10.89 -19.20
CA GLY A 41 0.06 -10.17 -19.53
C GLY A 41 -0.15 -9.27 -20.74
N LEU A 42 -1.19 -8.46 -20.76
CA LEU A 42 -1.44 -7.46 -21.77
C LEU A 42 -0.54 -6.26 -21.46
N LYS A 43 0.46 -6.06 -22.29
CA LYS A 43 1.19 -4.79 -22.45
C LYS A 43 0.22 -3.77 -23.07
N LEU A 44 -0.72 -3.27 -22.29
CA LEU A 44 -1.62 -2.22 -22.72
C LEU A 44 -1.37 -1.03 -21.82
N ASP A 45 -1.25 0.13 -22.43
CA ASP A 45 -1.24 1.40 -21.72
C ASP A 45 -2.54 1.51 -20.91
N ILE A 46 -2.43 1.37 -19.60
CA ILE A 46 -3.57 1.45 -18.70
C ILE A 46 -3.81 2.92 -18.42
N THR A 47 -5.03 3.38 -18.70
CA THR A 47 -5.44 4.75 -18.38
C THR A 47 -5.98 4.83 -16.96
N SER A 48 -5.76 5.95 -16.27
CA SER A 48 -6.26 6.18 -14.92
C SER A 48 -6.94 7.54 -14.79
N THR A 49 -8.13 7.57 -14.18
CA THR A 49 -8.76 8.80 -13.73
C THR A 49 -8.53 8.98 -12.24
N ILE A 50 -8.16 10.20 -11.84
CA ILE A 50 -7.76 10.53 -10.47
C ILE A 50 -8.73 11.57 -9.96
N ASN A 51 -9.70 11.15 -9.14
CA ASN A 51 -10.77 12.01 -8.62
C ASN A 51 -10.63 12.23 -7.12
N GLU A 52 -10.67 13.49 -6.69
CA GLU A 52 -10.61 13.86 -5.28
C GLU A 52 -11.86 13.46 -4.51
N LYS A 53 -13.03 13.57 -5.17
CA LYS A 53 -14.34 13.34 -4.54
C LYS A 53 -14.91 11.96 -4.80
N LYS A 54 -15.97 11.68 -4.06
CA LYS A 54 -16.83 10.52 -4.23
C LYS A 54 -17.56 10.58 -5.58
N ILE A 55 -17.63 9.44 -6.26
CA ILE A 55 -18.41 9.26 -7.48
C ILE A 55 -19.79 8.74 -7.08
N SER A 56 -20.77 9.65 -7.06
CA SER A 56 -22.14 9.32 -6.68
C SER A 56 -23.03 9.07 -7.89
N ASN A 57 -22.83 9.85 -8.96
CA ASN A 57 -23.65 9.75 -10.16
C ASN A 57 -22.83 9.14 -11.31
N ILE A 58 -23.21 7.94 -11.71
CA ILE A 58 -22.55 7.23 -12.81
C ILE A 58 -22.67 7.98 -14.15
N ARG A 59 -23.72 8.81 -14.32
CA ARG A 59 -23.94 9.57 -15.57
C ARG A 59 -22.79 10.50 -15.87
N ASP A 60 -22.12 11.01 -14.86
CA ASP A 60 -20.98 11.91 -15.00
C ASP A 60 -19.75 11.18 -15.58
N LEU A 61 -19.70 9.84 -15.43
CA LEU A 61 -18.65 9.00 -15.98
C LEU A 61 -18.98 8.43 -17.37
N VAL A 62 -20.26 8.41 -17.77
CA VAL A 62 -20.68 7.77 -19.03
C VAL A 62 -19.85 8.25 -20.23
N PRO A 63 -19.60 9.55 -20.45
CA PRO A 63 -18.81 10.00 -21.59
C PRO A 63 -17.37 9.44 -21.58
N LEU A 64 -16.79 9.30 -20.40
CA LEU A 64 -15.45 8.72 -20.24
C LEU A 64 -15.46 7.22 -20.48
N LEU A 65 -16.46 6.50 -19.95
CA LEU A 65 -16.59 5.06 -20.11
C LEU A 65 -16.85 4.67 -21.57
N GLU A 66 -17.63 5.44 -22.30
CA GLU A 66 -17.86 5.26 -23.74
C GLU A 66 -16.57 5.41 -24.54
N LYS A 67 -15.78 6.46 -24.26
CA LYS A 67 -14.47 6.66 -24.89
C LYS A 67 -13.49 5.52 -24.56
N SER A 68 -13.46 5.07 -23.31
CA SER A 68 -12.65 3.93 -22.88
C SER A 68 -13.08 2.63 -23.59
N ALA A 69 -14.37 2.39 -23.73
CA ALA A 69 -14.90 1.24 -24.45
C ALA A 69 -14.49 1.26 -25.93
N GLN A 70 -14.52 2.43 -26.57
CA GLN A 70 -14.12 2.61 -27.98
C GLN A 70 -12.63 2.36 -28.21
N THR A 71 -11.78 2.77 -27.26
CA THR A 71 -10.32 2.54 -27.35
C THR A 71 -9.92 1.14 -26.97
N GLY A 72 -10.76 0.41 -26.23
CA GLY A 72 -10.45 -0.91 -25.67
C GLY A 72 -9.37 -0.88 -24.56
N GLN A 73 -8.92 0.30 -24.15
CA GLN A 73 -7.89 0.44 -23.12
C GLN A 73 -8.47 0.18 -21.72
N PRO A 74 -7.74 -0.53 -20.84
CA PRO A 74 -8.15 -0.70 -19.47
C PRO A 74 -8.18 0.65 -18.73
N LEU A 75 -9.20 0.86 -17.90
CA LEU A 75 -9.40 2.08 -17.13
C LEU A 75 -9.33 1.79 -15.63
N LEU A 76 -8.41 2.44 -14.93
CA LEU A 76 -8.41 2.50 -13.47
C LEU A 76 -9.10 3.78 -13.00
N ILE A 77 -10.08 3.64 -12.12
CA ILE A 77 -10.77 4.76 -11.49
C ILE A 77 -10.27 4.87 -10.05
N ILE A 78 -9.65 6.00 -9.71
CA ILE A 78 -9.20 6.31 -8.35
C ILE A 78 -10.10 7.43 -7.83
N ALA A 79 -10.86 7.19 -6.78
CA ALA A 79 -11.79 8.18 -6.21
C ALA A 79 -11.86 8.04 -4.69
N GLU A 80 -12.34 9.08 -4.00
CA GLU A 80 -12.60 9.00 -2.55
C GLU A 80 -13.47 7.80 -2.20
N ASP A 81 -14.56 7.64 -2.94
CA ASP A 81 -15.47 6.50 -2.87
C ASP A 81 -16.24 6.36 -4.19
N VAL A 82 -16.85 5.20 -4.39
CA VAL A 82 -17.75 4.95 -5.53
C VAL A 82 -19.04 4.39 -4.97
N ASP A 83 -20.17 5.07 -5.23
CA ASP A 83 -21.47 4.64 -4.73
C ASP A 83 -21.87 3.26 -5.31
N ALA A 84 -22.66 2.55 -4.54
CA ALA A 84 -23.09 1.18 -4.87
C ALA A 84 -23.76 1.09 -6.25
N GLU A 85 -24.54 2.10 -6.65
CA GLU A 85 -25.18 2.15 -7.97
C GLU A 85 -24.15 2.27 -9.10
N ALA A 86 -23.19 3.20 -8.94
CA ALA A 86 -22.11 3.39 -9.89
C ALA A 86 -21.22 2.14 -9.98
N LEU A 87 -20.88 1.55 -8.83
CA LEU A 87 -20.08 0.33 -8.77
C LEU A 87 -20.78 -0.85 -9.45
N THR A 88 -22.09 -1.03 -9.22
CA THR A 88 -22.87 -2.11 -9.84
C THR A 88 -22.83 -2.02 -11.36
N LEU A 89 -22.96 -0.80 -11.92
CA LEU A 89 -22.88 -0.60 -13.35
C LEU A 89 -21.49 -0.94 -13.92
N LEU A 90 -20.42 -0.52 -13.24
CA LEU A 90 -19.04 -0.84 -13.63
C LEU A 90 -18.82 -2.36 -13.64
N VAL A 91 -19.28 -3.06 -12.59
CA VAL A 91 -19.17 -4.53 -12.46
C VAL A 91 -19.94 -5.25 -13.56
N VAL A 92 -21.20 -4.86 -13.81
CA VAL A 92 -22.03 -5.47 -14.86
C VAL A 92 -21.38 -5.32 -16.25
N ASN A 93 -20.88 -4.13 -16.59
CA ASN A 93 -20.21 -3.90 -17.87
C ASN A 93 -18.88 -4.66 -17.99
N LYS A 94 -18.14 -4.79 -16.89
CA LYS A 94 -16.93 -5.62 -16.85
C LYS A 94 -17.25 -7.09 -17.07
N LEU A 95 -18.28 -7.64 -16.39
CA LEU A 95 -18.69 -9.03 -16.54
C LEU A 95 -19.20 -9.34 -17.97
N ARG A 96 -19.83 -8.37 -18.62
CA ARG A 96 -20.25 -8.46 -20.01
C ARG A 96 -19.09 -8.35 -21.01
N GLY A 97 -17.89 -8.01 -20.54
CA GLY A 97 -16.73 -7.79 -21.41
C GLY A 97 -16.77 -6.49 -22.22
N THR A 98 -17.74 -5.61 -21.94
CA THR A 98 -17.90 -4.32 -22.64
C THR A 98 -16.86 -3.30 -22.18
N LEU A 99 -16.48 -3.35 -20.89
CA LEU A 99 -15.50 -2.47 -20.28
C LEU A 99 -14.42 -3.27 -19.53
N ASN A 100 -13.18 -2.87 -19.70
CA ASN A 100 -12.09 -3.35 -18.86
C ASN A 100 -11.77 -2.27 -17.82
N VAL A 101 -12.48 -2.30 -16.67
CA VAL A 101 -12.45 -1.25 -15.66
C VAL A 101 -12.19 -1.81 -14.28
N CYS A 102 -11.46 -1.05 -13.45
CA CYS A 102 -11.27 -1.29 -12.04
C CYS A 102 -11.43 0.02 -11.28
N ALA A 103 -12.11 0.00 -10.14
CA ALA A 103 -12.25 1.16 -9.26
C ALA A 103 -11.57 0.88 -7.92
N VAL A 104 -10.80 1.85 -7.43
CA VAL A 104 -10.09 1.77 -6.14
C VAL A 104 -10.30 3.04 -5.34
N LYS A 105 -10.27 2.93 -4.02
CA LYS A 105 -10.33 4.08 -3.13
C LYS A 105 -9.02 4.87 -3.16
N ALA A 106 -9.15 6.20 -3.15
CA ALA A 106 -8.03 7.11 -3.01
C ALA A 106 -7.36 6.95 -1.64
N PRO A 107 -6.02 6.96 -1.58
CA PRO A 107 -5.30 6.81 -0.33
C PRO A 107 -5.38 8.08 0.53
N GLY A 108 -5.45 7.93 1.85
CA GLY A 108 -5.46 9.04 2.80
C GLY A 108 -6.79 9.78 2.91
N PHE A 109 -6.78 10.88 3.67
CA PHE A 109 -7.95 11.71 3.98
C PHE A 109 -7.59 13.20 3.86
N GLY A 110 -8.58 14.05 3.53
CA GLY A 110 -8.42 15.52 3.50
C GLY A 110 -7.27 15.96 2.58
N ASP A 111 -6.50 16.96 3.02
CA ASP A 111 -5.39 17.53 2.25
C ASP A 111 -4.29 16.51 1.91
N ARG A 112 -4.12 15.51 2.77
CA ARG A 112 -3.21 14.40 2.51
C ARG A 112 -3.65 13.58 1.30
N ARG A 113 -4.96 13.30 1.16
CA ARG A 113 -5.51 12.65 -0.02
C ARG A 113 -5.21 13.46 -1.27
N LYS A 114 -5.47 14.78 -1.25
CA LYS A 114 -5.15 15.69 -2.36
C LYS A 114 -3.68 15.59 -2.74
N ALA A 115 -2.80 15.65 -1.75
CA ALA A 115 -1.36 15.56 -1.97
C ALA A 115 -0.94 14.23 -2.61
N MET A 116 -1.47 13.09 -2.13
CA MET A 116 -1.17 11.76 -2.69
C MET A 116 -1.75 11.57 -4.09
N LEU A 117 -2.96 12.06 -4.34
CA LEU A 117 -3.55 12.06 -5.69
C LEU A 117 -2.75 12.92 -6.66
N GLY A 118 -2.24 14.07 -6.21
CA GLY A 118 -1.31 14.90 -6.99
C GLY A 118 0.00 14.18 -7.31
N ASP A 119 0.53 13.37 -6.38
CA ASP A 119 1.71 12.54 -6.60
C ASP A 119 1.46 11.48 -7.67
N ILE A 120 0.28 10.83 -7.64
CA ILE A 120 -0.13 9.85 -8.65
C ILE A 120 -0.32 10.53 -10.02
N ALA A 121 -0.94 11.70 -10.05
CA ALA A 121 -1.11 12.49 -11.28
C ALA A 121 0.25 12.83 -11.90
N THR A 122 1.19 13.28 -11.09
CA THR A 122 2.57 13.58 -11.55
C THR A 122 3.26 12.34 -12.10
N LEU A 123 3.12 11.19 -11.43
CA LEU A 123 3.72 9.94 -11.89
C LEU A 123 3.13 9.46 -13.21
N THR A 124 1.82 9.51 -13.36
CA THR A 124 1.11 8.95 -14.51
C THR A 124 0.97 9.93 -15.66
N GLY A 125 1.32 11.20 -15.43
CA GLY A 125 1.14 12.29 -16.41
C GLY A 125 -0.33 12.66 -16.61
N GLY A 126 -1.20 12.28 -15.67
CA GLY A 126 -2.62 12.67 -15.67
C GLY A 126 -2.89 13.95 -14.92
N THR A 127 -4.15 14.34 -14.90
CA THR A 127 -4.64 15.51 -14.17
C THR A 127 -5.52 15.05 -13.00
N MET A 128 -5.24 15.57 -11.80
CA MET A 128 -6.13 15.35 -10.66
C MET A 128 -7.42 16.17 -10.88
N ILE A 129 -8.55 15.50 -10.79
CA ILE A 129 -9.86 16.11 -10.94
C ILE A 129 -10.30 16.61 -9.58
N SER A 130 -10.37 17.93 -9.45
CA SER A 130 -10.75 18.64 -8.25
C SER A 130 -11.64 19.82 -8.62
N GLU A 131 -12.61 20.13 -7.77
CA GLU A 131 -13.44 21.32 -7.95
C GLU A 131 -12.61 22.61 -7.87
N ASP A 132 -11.55 22.61 -7.09
CA ASP A 132 -10.62 23.75 -6.99
C ASP A 132 -9.99 24.10 -8.34
N LEU A 133 -9.84 23.11 -9.23
CA LEU A 133 -9.35 23.30 -10.60
C LEU A 133 -10.46 23.56 -11.61
N GLY A 134 -11.72 23.58 -11.18
CA GLY A 134 -12.88 23.81 -12.05
C GLY A 134 -13.16 22.69 -13.05
N ILE A 135 -12.51 21.54 -12.91
CA ILE A 135 -12.68 20.39 -13.80
C ILE A 135 -13.80 19.50 -13.27
N LYS A 136 -14.87 19.35 -14.03
CA LYS A 136 -15.98 18.45 -13.74
C LYS A 136 -15.78 17.10 -14.43
N LEU A 137 -16.26 16.02 -13.81
CA LEU A 137 -16.21 14.66 -14.36
C LEU A 137 -16.83 14.55 -15.75
N GLU A 138 -17.92 15.27 -16.00
CA GLU A 138 -18.64 15.31 -17.29
C GLU A 138 -17.79 15.80 -18.46
N ASN A 139 -16.79 16.68 -18.17
CA ASN A 139 -15.96 17.32 -19.17
C ASN A 139 -14.61 16.61 -19.38
N LEU A 140 -14.46 15.40 -18.85
CA LEU A 140 -13.21 14.65 -18.98
C LEU A 140 -12.97 14.21 -20.43
N SER A 141 -11.74 14.49 -20.87
CA SER A 141 -11.18 13.93 -22.11
C SER A 141 -10.11 12.89 -21.79
N LEU A 142 -9.74 12.10 -22.78
CA LEU A 142 -8.66 11.13 -22.64
C LEU A 142 -7.31 11.76 -22.30
N ASP A 143 -7.13 13.05 -22.64
CA ASP A 143 -5.90 13.81 -22.37
C ASP A 143 -5.70 14.13 -20.88
N HIS A 144 -6.78 14.11 -20.09
CA HIS A 144 -6.70 14.28 -18.64
C HIS A 144 -6.34 12.99 -17.90
N LEU A 145 -6.40 11.85 -18.59
CA LEU A 145 -6.12 10.57 -17.98
C LEU A 145 -4.62 10.34 -17.83
N GLY A 146 -4.23 9.86 -16.66
CA GLY A 146 -2.89 9.33 -16.47
C GLY A 146 -2.70 8.02 -17.22
N LYS A 147 -1.46 7.67 -17.56
CA LYS A 147 -1.10 6.42 -18.24
C LYS A 147 -0.02 5.69 -17.46
N ALA A 148 -0.10 4.37 -17.45
CA ALA A 148 0.91 3.52 -16.86
C ALA A 148 1.04 2.21 -17.66
N LYS A 149 2.23 1.65 -17.71
CA LYS A 149 2.49 0.40 -18.42
C LYS A 149 1.85 -0.81 -17.76
N LYS A 150 1.85 -0.84 -16.42
CA LYS A 150 1.24 -1.91 -15.64
C LYS A 150 0.65 -1.37 -14.37
N ILE A 151 -0.57 -1.83 -14.05
CA ILE A 151 -1.18 -1.59 -12.74
C ILE A 151 -1.61 -2.95 -12.18
N THR A 152 -1.23 -3.20 -10.94
CA THR A 152 -1.64 -4.39 -10.19
C THR A 152 -2.47 -3.94 -9.00
N VAL A 153 -3.67 -4.47 -8.90
CA VAL A 153 -4.59 -4.20 -7.79
C VAL A 153 -4.78 -5.51 -7.04
N ASP A 154 -4.43 -5.54 -5.80
CA ASP A 154 -4.73 -6.63 -4.88
C ASP A 154 -5.70 -6.17 -3.77
N LYS A 155 -5.97 -7.03 -2.80
CA LYS A 155 -6.91 -6.79 -1.71
C LYS A 155 -6.57 -5.54 -0.88
N ASN A 156 -5.28 -5.25 -0.71
CA ASN A 156 -4.79 -4.22 0.21
C ASN A 156 -4.01 -3.11 -0.51
N ASN A 157 -3.52 -3.38 -1.72
CA ASN A 157 -2.57 -2.53 -2.40
C ASN A 157 -2.94 -2.30 -3.86
N THR A 158 -2.62 -1.10 -4.35
CA THR A 158 -2.58 -0.79 -5.78
C THR A 158 -1.18 -0.37 -6.15
N THR A 159 -0.55 -1.08 -7.08
CA THR A 159 0.81 -0.81 -7.53
C THR A 159 0.78 -0.31 -8.97
N ILE A 160 1.29 0.90 -9.20
CA ILE A 160 1.43 1.53 -10.52
C ILE A 160 2.89 1.44 -10.93
N VAL A 161 3.16 0.84 -12.09
CA VAL A 161 4.51 0.62 -12.61
C VAL A 161 4.69 1.35 -13.93
N GLU A 162 5.79 2.09 -14.07
CA GLU A 162 6.15 2.84 -15.28
C GLU A 162 5.01 3.78 -15.71
N GLY A 163 4.73 4.79 -14.87
CA GLY A 163 3.82 5.88 -15.23
C GLY A 163 4.41 6.76 -16.34
N ALA A 164 3.54 7.30 -17.20
CA ALA A 164 3.93 8.11 -18.36
C ALA A 164 4.22 9.59 -18.02
N GLY A 165 4.28 9.96 -16.73
CA GLY A 165 4.62 11.30 -16.29
C GLY A 165 6.04 11.70 -16.67
N LYS A 166 6.23 13.00 -16.91
CA LYS A 166 7.56 13.53 -17.28
C LYS A 166 8.52 13.46 -16.08
N ALA A 167 9.75 13.04 -16.31
CA ALA A 167 10.77 12.96 -15.27
C ALA A 167 11.00 14.33 -14.58
N ALA A 168 10.98 15.42 -15.34
CA ALA A 168 11.14 16.78 -14.80
C ALA A 168 10.03 17.15 -13.80
N ASP A 169 8.78 16.76 -14.08
CA ASP A 169 7.64 17.04 -13.18
C ASP A 169 7.76 16.20 -11.91
N ARG A 170 8.17 14.94 -12.03
CA ARG A 170 8.44 14.05 -10.90
C ARG A 170 9.58 14.59 -10.02
N ASP A 171 10.69 14.98 -10.64
CA ASP A 171 11.85 15.51 -9.90
C ASP A 171 11.52 16.83 -9.21
N GLY A 172 10.73 17.70 -9.86
CA GLY A 172 10.18 18.92 -9.26
C GLY A 172 9.29 18.59 -8.04
N ARG A 173 8.44 17.57 -8.13
CA ARG A 173 7.59 17.12 -7.04
C ARG A 173 8.40 16.56 -5.88
N ILE A 174 9.42 15.77 -6.16
CA ILE A 174 10.37 15.24 -5.17
C ILE A 174 11.07 16.40 -4.43
N ALA A 175 11.53 17.43 -5.14
CA ALA A 175 12.15 18.60 -4.55
C ALA A 175 11.19 19.37 -3.63
N GLN A 176 9.92 19.51 -4.02
CA GLN A 176 8.88 20.11 -3.17
C GLN A 176 8.69 19.34 -1.87
N ILE A 177 8.57 18.00 -1.93
CA ILE A 177 8.39 17.17 -0.73
C ILE A 177 9.62 17.26 0.18
N LYS A 178 10.84 17.24 -0.35
CA LYS A 178 12.07 17.42 0.44
C LYS A 178 12.05 18.74 1.18
N LYS A 179 11.67 19.82 0.52
CA LYS A 179 11.54 21.14 1.15
C LYS A 179 10.48 21.15 2.26
N GLN A 180 9.36 20.45 2.08
CA GLN A 180 8.34 20.30 3.13
C GLN A 180 8.87 19.53 4.35
N ILE A 181 9.72 18.51 4.16
CA ILE A 181 10.37 17.76 5.23
C ILE A 181 11.30 18.66 6.05
N GLU A 182 12.03 19.56 5.38
CA GLU A 182 12.95 20.51 6.03
C GLU A 182 12.21 21.63 6.79
N GLN A 183 11.01 21.98 6.35
CA GLN A 183 10.24 23.11 6.89
C GLN A 183 9.26 22.71 8.00
N THR A 184 8.99 21.43 8.19
CA THR A 184 8.03 20.99 9.21
C THR A 184 8.74 20.72 10.55
N ASP A 185 8.14 21.23 11.62
CA ASP A 185 8.53 20.95 13.00
C ASP A 185 7.79 19.74 13.59
N SER A 186 6.81 19.19 12.86
CA SER A 186 6.00 18.03 13.26
C SER A 186 6.69 16.74 12.84
N ASP A 187 7.11 15.93 13.80
CA ASP A 187 7.69 14.60 13.52
C ASP A 187 6.71 13.70 12.76
N TYR A 188 5.41 13.79 13.06
CA TYR A 188 4.36 13.05 12.35
C TYR A 188 4.27 13.45 10.88
N ASP A 189 4.25 14.76 10.58
CA ASP A 189 4.19 15.23 9.19
C ASP A 189 5.46 14.88 8.43
N LYS A 190 6.62 14.97 9.11
CA LYS A 190 7.91 14.58 8.56
C LYS A 190 7.92 13.14 8.12
N GLU A 191 7.44 12.21 8.98
CA GLU A 191 7.30 10.80 8.65
C GLU A 191 6.41 10.60 7.41
N LYS A 192 5.29 11.31 7.34
CA LYS A 192 4.33 11.19 6.23
C LYS A 192 4.85 11.79 4.91
N PHE A 193 5.62 12.85 4.97
CA PHE A 193 6.34 13.35 3.80
C PHE A 193 7.44 12.41 3.34
N GLN A 194 8.15 11.76 4.27
CA GLN A 194 9.14 10.73 3.95
C GLN A 194 8.52 9.52 3.27
N GLU A 195 7.34 9.05 3.73
CA GLU A 195 6.58 7.98 3.06
C GLU A 195 6.26 8.35 1.60
N ARG A 196 5.77 9.57 1.37
CA ARG A 196 5.45 10.06 0.00
C ARG A 196 6.70 10.17 -0.86
N LEU A 197 7.79 10.70 -0.28
CA LEU A 197 9.08 10.80 -0.97
C LEU A 197 9.59 9.43 -1.39
N ALA A 198 9.53 8.43 -0.50
CA ALA A 198 9.95 7.07 -0.79
C ALA A 198 9.13 6.44 -1.93
N LYS A 199 7.81 6.69 -1.98
CA LYS A 199 6.93 6.21 -3.04
C LYS A 199 7.24 6.83 -4.41
N LEU A 200 7.59 8.12 -4.45
CA LEU A 200 7.91 8.85 -5.69
C LEU A 200 9.33 8.60 -6.20
N SER A 201 10.31 8.49 -5.28
CA SER A 201 11.73 8.35 -5.61
C SER A 201 12.19 6.89 -5.65
N GLY A 202 11.43 5.98 -5.05
CA GLY A 202 11.75 4.56 -5.01
C GLY A 202 11.36 3.83 -6.29
N GLY A 203 12.05 2.72 -6.56
CA GLY A 203 11.64 1.76 -7.59
C GLY A 203 10.76 0.65 -7.02
N VAL A 204 10.08 -0.09 -7.87
CA VAL A 204 9.40 -1.35 -7.50
C VAL A 204 10.23 -2.52 -7.96
N ALA A 205 10.64 -3.37 -7.01
CA ALA A 205 11.22 -4.66 -7.32
C ALA A 205 10.10 -5.70 -7.44
N VAL A 206 10.08 -6.44 -8.55
CA VAL A 206 9.15 -7.55 -8.75
C VAL A 206 9.89 -8.86 -8.54
N ILE A 207 9.48 -9.62 -7.53
CA ILE A 207 10.01 -10.96 -7.27
C ILE A 207 9.05 -11.97 -7.88
N SER A 208 9.45 -12.60 -8.99
CA SER A 208 8.66 -13.66 -9.60
C SER A 208 8.92 -14.99 -8.91
N VAL A 209 7.86 -15.66 -8.49
CA VAL A 209 7.91 -16.94 -7.78
C VAL A 209 7.30 -18.03 -8.65
N GLY A 210 7.98 -19.16 -8.76
CA GLY A 210 7.49 -20.34 -9.45
C GLY A 210 7.78 -21.60 -8.66
N ALA A 211 6.97 -22.64 -8.88
CA ALA A 211 7.15 -23.98 -8.36
C ALA A 211 6.52 -25.00 -9.31
N GLU A 212 6.75 -26.29 -9.06
CA GLU A 212 6.22 -27.39 -9.88
C GLU A 212 4.70 -27.56 -9.67
N THR A 213 4.22 -27.30 -8.44
CA THR A 213 2.79 -27.38 -8.10
C THR A 213 2.26 -26.02 -7.65
N GLU A 214 0.95 -25.83 -7.81
CA GLU A 214 0.28 -24.60 -7.34
C GLU A 214 0.38 -24.44 -5.81
N THR A 215 0.31 -25.55 -5.06
CA THR A 215 0.45 -25.55 -3.60
C THR A 215 1.83 -25.08 -3.18
N ASP A 216 2.89 -25.60 -3.79
CA ASP A 216 4.27 -25.19 -3.50
C ASP A 216 4.53 -23.74 -3.90
N MET A 217 3.93 -23.31 -5.00
CA MET A 217 4.00 -21.90 -5.41
C MET A 217 3.35 -20.98 -4.36
N LYS A 218 2.17 -21.33 -3.85
CA LYS A 218 1.48 -20.58 -2.79
C LYS A 218 2.32 -20.54 -1.50
N GLN A 219 2.92 -21.66 -1.11
CA GLN A 219 3.78 -21.73 0.08
C GLN A 219 5.05 -20.87 -0.08
N LYS A 220 5.71 -20.92 -1.24
CA LYS A 220 6.87 -20.07 -1.52
C LYS A 220 6.49 -18.58 -1.53
N LYS A 221 5.35 -18.23 -2.14
CA LYS A 221 4.83 -16.86 -2.13
C LYS A 221 4.60 -16.38 -0.70
N ALA A 222 3.89 -17.14 0.12
CA ALA A 222 3.62 -16.79 1.52
C ALA A 222 4.92 -16.58 2.32
N ARG A 223 5.92 -17.45 2.13
CA ARG A 223 7.22 -17.31 2.80
C ARG A 223 7.99 -16.05 2.39
N ILE A 224 7.88 -15.65 1.13
CA ILE A 224 8.50 -14.40 0.65
C ILE A 224 7.74 -13.19 1.18
N GLU A 225 6.40 -13.24 1.24
CA GLU A 225 5.57 -12.20 1.83
C GLU A 225 5.91 -11.99 3.31
N ASP A 226 6.07 -13.07 4.08
CA ASP A 226 6.52 -13.03 5.48
C ASP A 226 7.89 -12.37 5.63
N ALA A 227 8.86 -12.77 4.81
CA ALA A 227 10.19 -12.17 4.80
C ALA A 227 10.15 -10.68 4.44
N LEU A 228 9.26 -10.29 3.53
CA LEU A 228 9.09 -8.89 3.14
C LEU A 228 8.51 -8.06 4.28
N HIS A 229 7.49 -8.57 4.99
CA HIS A 229 6.90 -7.90 6.14
C HIS A 229 7.92 -7.74 7.28
N ALA A 230 8.66 -8.80 7.60
CA ALA A 230 9.72 -8.75 8.62
C ALA A 230 10.84 -7.76 8.25
N THR A 231 11.22 -7.70 6.96
CA THR A 231 12.25 -6.77 6.48
C THR A 231 11.78 -5.31 6.57
N ARG A 232 10.51 -5.04 6.22
CA ARG A 232 9.94 -3.70 6.37
C ARG A 232 9.90 -3.26 7.82
N ALA A 233 9.39 -4.10 8.71
CA ALA A 233 9.38 -3.81 10.14
C ALA A 233 10.80 -3.55 10.68
N ALA A 234 11.79 -4.33 10.24
CA ALA A 234 13.19 -4.16 10.63
C ALA A 234 13.78 -2.82 10.16
N VAL A 235 13.40 -2.35 8.97
CA VAL A 235 13.85 -1.04 8.44
C VAL A 235 13.17 0.12 9.16
N GLU A 236 11.88 -0.01 9.49
CA GLU A 236 11.07 1.05 10.11
C GLU A 236 11.33 1.16 11.62
N GLU A 237 11.43 0.03 12.33
CA GLU A 237 11.47 -0.04 13.79
C GLU A 237 12.84 -0.49 14.34
N GLY A 238 13.73 -0.98 13.50
CA GLY A 238 14.99 -1.57 13.90
C GLY A 238 14.87 -3.05 14.28
N ILE A 239 15.95 -3.60 14.84
CA ILE A 239 16.06 -5.01 15.22
C ILE A 239 16.53 -5.19 16.67
N LEU A 240 16.07 -6.27 17.28
CA LEU A 240 16.54 -6.75 18.58
C LEU A 240 17.09 -8.19 18.43
N PRO A 241 18.04 -8.61 19.31
CA PRO A 241 18.46 -9.99 19.35
C PRO A 241 17.27 -10.93 19.65
N GLY A 242 17.11 -11.96 18.82
CA GLY A 242 16.05 -12.95 19.00
C GLY A 242 16.33 -14.00 20.09
N GLY A 243 15.45 -15.02 20.16
CA GLY A 243 15.60 -16.18 21.05
C GLY A 243 15.55 -15.84 22.54
N GLY A 244 14.88 -14.76 22.94
CA GLY A 244 14.84 -14.32 24.34
C GLY A 244 16.08 -13.52 24.81
N THR A 245 17.11 -13.41 23.97
CA THR A 245 18.39 -12.72 24.34
C THR A 245 18.18 -11.26 24.68
N ALA A 246 17.27 -10.55 23.99
CA ALA A 246 16.99 -9.15 24.30
C ALA A 246 16.46 -8.97 25.73
N LEU A 247 15.53 -9.83 26.14
CA LEU A 247 14.97 -9.82 27.49
C LEU A 247 16.02 -10.13 28.56
N LEU A 248 16.88 -11.13 28.29
CA LEU A 248 17.99 -11.46 29.20
C LEU A 248 18.94 -10.28 29.41
N ARG A 249 19.20 -9.51 28.35
CA ARG A 249 20.04 -8.28 28.42
C ARG A 249 19.41 -7.16 29.22
N CYS A 250 18.11 -7.19 29.49
CA CYS A 250 17.42 -6.21 30.34
C CYS A 250 17.63 -6.47 31.84
N LYS A 251 18.12 -7.67 32.25
CA LYS A 251 18.33 -8.01 33.68
C LYS A 251 19.11 -6.98 34.48
N PRO A 252 20.26 -6.47 34.01
CA PRO A 252 21.03 -5.49 34.78
C PRO A 252 20.24 -4.19 35.07
N ALA A 253 19.37 -3.76 34.13
CA ALA A 253 18.53 -2.58 34.32
C ALA A 253 17.43 -2.83 35.37
N VAL A 254 16.81 -4.02 35.33
CA VAL A 254 15.80 -4.41 36.32
C VAL A 254 16.43 -4.64 37.70
N GLU A 255 17.63 -5.21 37.78
CA GLU A 255 18.39 -5.32 39.03
C GLU A 255 18.76 -3.95 39.63
N ALA A 256 19.07 -2.96 38.78
CA ALA A 256 19.29 -1.58 39.25
C ALA A 256 18.01 -0.98 39.84
N ALA A 257 16.84 -1.19 39.18
CA ALA A 257 15.54 -0.77 39.71
C ALA A 257 15.20 -1.46 41.05
N ARG A 258 15.56 -2.73 41.20
CA ARG A 258 15.39 -3.49 42.44
C ARG A 258 16.05 -2.85 43.64
N LYS A 259 17.22 -2.21 43.45
CA LYS A 259 17.95 -1.53 44.52
C LYS A 259 17.20 -0.33 45.10
N SER A 260 16.38 0.32 44.31
CA SER A 260 15.56 1.46 44.73
C SER A 260 14.19 1.09 45.26
N ALA A 261 13.67 -0.10 44.89
CA ALA A 261 12.37 -0.61 45.29
C ALA A 261 12.29 -0.98 46.79
N LYS A 262 11.12 -0.76 47.42
CA LYS A 262 10.88 -1.02 48.84
C LYS A 262 9.61 -1.86 49.02
N GLY A 263 9.58 -2.68 50.10
CA GLY A 263 8.42 -3.47 50.46
C GLY A 263 7.95 -4.37 49.32
N ASP A 264 6.65 -4.37 49.04
CA ASP A 264 6.00 -5.22 48.03
C ASP A 264 6.43 -4.88 46.60
N GLU A 265 6.85 -3.64 46.34
CA GLU A 265 7.42 -3.23 45.05
C GLU A 265 8.66 -4.07 44.69
N LYS A 266 9.49 -4.39 45.69
CA LYS A 266 10.66 -5.24 45.49
C LYS A 266 10.29 -6.65 45.07
N VAL A 267 9.21 -7.20 45.61
CA VAL A 267 8.67 -8.50 45.21
C VAL A 267 8.20 -8.48 43.77
N GLY A 268 7.52 -7.39 43.35
CA GLY A 268 7.11 -7.19 41.96
C GLY A 268 8.30 -7.17 41.00
N VAL A 269 9.38 -6.48 41.35
CA VAL A 269 10.62 -6.47 40.54
C VAL A 269 11.26 -7.85 40.48
N ASP A 270 11.26 -8.63 41.57
CA ASP A 270 11.79 -9.99 41.59
C ASP A 270 10.98 -10.94 40.67
N ILE A 271 9.66 -10.77 40.61
CA ILE A 271 8.81 -11.52 39.64
C ILE A 271 9.20 -11.18 38.20
N VAL A 272 9.40 -9.92 37.89
CA VAL A 272 9.83 -9.50 36.55
C VAL A 272 11.19 -10.09 36.21
N LEU A 273 12.18 -10.03 37.14
CA LEU A 273 13.51 -10.62 36.94
C LEU A 273 13.44 -12.12 36.61
N ALA A 274 12.63 -12.86 37.33
CA ALA A 274 12.44 -14.30 37.09
C ALA A 274 11.77 -14.56 35.72
N ALA A 275 10.83 -13.70 35.31
CA ALA A 275 10.13 -13.85 34.04
C ALA A 275 11.02 -13.59 32.81
N LEU A 276 12.06 -12.76 32.92
CA LEU A 276 12.96 -12.40 31.81
C LEU A 276 13.71 -13.60 31.23
N ASP A 277 13.93 -14.66 32.01
CA ASP A 277 14.65 -15.87 31.57
C ASP A 277 13.72 -16.85 30.84
N SER A 278 12.44 -16.81 31.12
CA SER A 278 11.48 -17.82 30.68
C SER A 278 11.47 -18.04 29.16
N PRO A 279 11.48 -17.01 28.28
CA PRO A 279 11.46 -17.23 26.84
C PRO A 279 12.72 -17.93 26.30
N LEU A 280 13.89 -17.60 26.85
CA LEU A 280 15.14 -18.26 26.46
C LEU A 280 15.17 -19.71 26.95
N ARG A 281 14.82 -19.95 28.21
CA ARG A 281 14.74 -21.30 28.78
C ARG A 281 13.79 -22.19 27.97
N GLN A 282 12.58 -21.70 27.69
CA GLN A 282 11.62 -22.46 26.90
C GLN A 282 12.14 -22.80 25.49
N THR A 283 12.90 -21.91 24.88
CA THR A 283 13.51 -22.14 23.56
C THR A 283 14.56 -23.26 23.64
N VAL A 284 15.36 -23.28 24.69
CA VAL A 284 16.40 -24.29 24.92
C VAL A 284 15.76 -25.66 25.22
N ASP A 285 14.74 -25.67 26.08
CA ASP A 285 13.97 -26.89 26.43
C ASP A 285 13.29 -27.48 25.19
N ASN A 286 12.68 -26.67 24.33
CA ASN A 286 12.11 -27.12 23.06
C ASN A 286 13.14 -27.70 22.10
N GLY A 287 14.41 -27.29 22.23
CA GLY A 287 15.56 -27.85 21.51
C GLY A 287 16.11 -29.15 22.12
N GLY A 288 15.48 -29.66 23.18
CA GLY A 288 15.89 -30.89 23.88
C GLY A 288 17.15 -30.72 24.73
N ARG A 289 17.47 -29.52 25.16
CA ARG A 289 18.56 -29.18 26.07
C ARG A 289 17.99 -28.62 27.37
N ASP A 290 18.76 -28.74 28.46
CA ASP A 290 18.39 -28.12 29.73
C ASP A 290 18.53 -26.59 29.64
N GLY A 291 17.45 -25.89 29.92
CA GLY A 291 17.36 -24.42 29.90
C GLY A 291 17.81 -23.74 31.20
N GLU A 292 18.30 -24.51 32.23
CA GLU A 292 18.81 -23.93 33.49
C GLU A 292 20.18 -23.27 33.37
#